data_5b9cac14f28829db0b874b435721c595
#
_entry.id   5b9cac14f28829db0b874b435721c595
#
_cell.length_a   1.000
_cell.length_b   1.000
_cell.length_c   1.000
_cell.angle_alpha   90.00
_cell.angle_beta   90.00
_cell.angle_gamma   90.00
#
_symmetry.space_group_name_H-M   'P 1'
#
loop_
_entity.id
_entity.type
_entity.pdbx_description
1 polymer ?
#
loop_
_entity_poly.entity_id
_entity_poly.type
_entity_poly.pdbx_seq_one_letter_code
_entity_poly.pdbx_strand_id
1 'polypeptide(L)'
;MTGDPADELWPHFKPLWTDLRGIAPGLVLAGGYGLFLKQKWLLSEVSYLITEDGDYLTTEKGERMIVEPGIPTLVAVYQWNDQTPRVTKDLDFVVELNLIASPDAQHRLDRVLAKHDFKVVTENARWQFEKLVDAQHRVVVDFHAPSPVGKRNDVRVQSRRVKPNPSLRQTGIHGRQNAEAIGCELHPFSFAFNGVKIVIPNPVTLAFMKLMAMRDRRLASQNAARSATERELEGSQARKHAHDVCRVMAMITREENELVPRLLKAVRPTPVFADAADTFRNFFLGDEAWVPQIEADMWRAEDFRLIQDTLATWFR
;
A
#
# COMPACT_ATOMS: atom_id res chain seq x y z
N MET A 1 8.32 -13.13 23.13
CA MET A 1 7.92 -12.59 21.81
C MET A 1 8.95 -11.52 21.45
N THR A 2 9.99 -11.92 20.78
CA THR A 2 10.98 -10.98 20.22
C THR A 2 10.36 -10.39 18.95
N GLY A 3 10.06 -9.10 18.96
CA GLY A 3 9.66 -8.39 17.74
C GLY A 3 10.71 -8.63 16.65
N ASP A 4 10.27 -8.84 15.43
CA ASP A 4 11.15 -8.94 14.27
C ASP A 4 11.97 -7.63 14.19
N PRO A 5 13.29 -7.68 14.30
CA PRO A 5 14.12 -6.48 14.27
C PRO A 5 13.99 -5.66 12.98
N ALA A 6 13.32 -6.20 11.97
CA ALA A 6 13.02 -5.49 10.72
C ALA A 6 11.73 -4.63 10.77
N ASP A 7 10.91 -4.69 11.82
CA ASP A 7 9.67 -3.91 11.93
C ASP A 7 9.76 -2.82 12.99
N GLU A 8 10.51 -1.78 12.68
CA GLU A 8 10.66 -0.59 13.56
C GLU A 8 9.35 0.22 13.71
N LEU A 9 8.39 0.03 12.77
CA LEU A 9 7.13 0.78 12.81
C LEU A 9 6.06 0.14 13.71
N TRP A 10 6.12 -1.16 13.96
CA TRP A 10 5.08 -1.89 14.71
C TRP A 10 4.79 -1.31 16.10
N PRO A 11 5.79 -0.95 16.93
CA PRO A 11 5.54 -0.36 18.24
C PRO A 11 4.79 0.99 18.19
N HIS A 12 4.93 1.72 17.10
CA HIS A 12 4.27 3.02 16.89
C HIS A 12 2.93 2.84 16.18
N PHE A 13 2.85 1.90 15.23
CA PHE A 13 1.66 1.61 14.45
C PHE A 13 0.55 0.98 15.28
N LYS A 14 0.84 -0.10 16.02
CA LYS A 14 -0.18 -0.89 16.73
C LYS A 14 -1.08 -0.05 17.64
N PRO A 15 -0.54 0.77 18.59
CA PRO A 15 -1.38 1.57 19.46
C PRO A 15 -2.12 2.67 18.71
N LEU A 16 -1.48 3.34 17.75
CA LEU A 16 -2.11 4.35 16.90
C LEU A 16 -3.26 3.76 16.09
N TRP A 17 -3.03 2.63 15.41
CA TRP A 17 -4.04 1.95 14.59
C TRP A 17 -5.26 1.52 15.40
N THR A 18 -5.03 0.97 16.58
CA THR A 18 -6.11 0.53 17.47
C THR A 18 -7.03 1.69 17.85
N ASP A 19 -6.47 2.83 18.24
CA ASP A 19 -7.25 4.01 18.61
C ASP A 19 -7.93 4.66 17.39
N LEU A 20 -7.22 4.76 16.25
CA LEU A 20 -7.79 5.30 15.02
C LEU A 20 -8.96 4.45 14.51
N ARG A 21 -8.84 3.14 14.52
CA ARG A 21 -9.92 2.23 14.10
C ARG A 21 -11.14 2.31 14.99
N GLY A 22 -10.96 2.61 16.28
CA GLY A 22 -12.07 2.83 17.23
C GLY A 22 -12.95 4.02 16.87
N ILE A 23 -12.40 5.01 16.15
CA ILE A 23 -13.13 6.24 15.77
C ILE A 23 -13.40 6.35 14.26
N ALA A 24 -12.67 5.63 13.45
CA ALA A 24 -12.71 5.65 11.99
C ALA A 24 -12.70 4.22 11.42
N PRO A 25 -13.81 3.48 11.56
CA PRO A 25 -13.86 2.08 11.11
C PRO A 25 -13.64 1.89 9.60
N GLY A 26 -13.88 2.91 8.78
CA GLY A 26 -13.58 2.93 7.34
C GLY A 26 -12.14 3.26 6.97
N LEU A 27 -11.27 3.55 7.97
CA LEU A 27 -9.85 3.80 7.71
C LEU A 27 -9.16 2.53 7.20
N VAL A 28 -8.37 2.65 6.14
CA VAL A 28 -7.56 1.54 5.59
C VAL A 28 -6.08 1.91 5.58
N LEU A 29 -5.24 0.92 5.87
CA LEU A 29 -3.79 1.05 5.81
C LEU A 29 -3.33 0.76 4.38
N ALA A 30 -2.84 1.77 3.70
CA ALA A 30 -2.32 1.68 2.33
C ALA A 30 -0.79 1.64 2.29
N GLY A 31 -0.23 2.03 1.18
CA GLY A 31 1.21 2.22 1.02
C GLY A 31 2.05 0.95 1.12
N GLY A 32 3.29 1.16 1.51
CA GLY A 32 4.26 0.07 1.65
C GLY A 32 4.04 -0.76 2.89
N TYR A 33 3.59 -0.13 3.99
CA TYR A 33 3.43 -0.84 5.25
C TYR A 33 2.24 -1.80 5.24
N GLY A 34 1.16 -1.47 4.55
CA GLY A 34 0.05 -2.39 4.36
C GLY A 34 0.46 -3.66 3.60
N LEU A 35 1.29 -3.51 2.55
CA LEU A 35 1.85 -4.64 1.81
C LEU A 35 2.84 -5.45 2.64
N PHE A 36 3.70 -4.78 3.40
CA PHE A 36 4.63 -5.42 4.33
C PHE A 36 3.90 -6.32 5.33
N LEU A 37 2.86 -5.81 5.98
CA LEU A 37 2.09 -6.59 6.96
C LEU A 37 1.33 -7.75 6.29
N LYS A 38 0.77 -7.56 5.09
CA LYS A 38 0.11 -8.66 4.35
C LYS A 38 1.11 -9.76 3.99
N GLN A 39 2.30 -9.41 3.51
CA GLN A 39 3.34 -10.39 3.20
C GLN A 39 3.78 -11.15 4.46
N LYS A 40 4.01 -10.46 5.57
CA LYS A 40 4.35 -11.08 6.85
C LYS A 40 3.26 -12.02 7.34
N TRP A 41 2.00 -11.61 7.23
CA TRP A 41 0.86 -12.46 7.58
C TRP A 41 0.83 -13.71 6.70
N LEU A 42 0.94 -13.60 5.37
CA LEU A 42 0.94 -14.76 4.48
C LEU A 42 2.10 -15.73 4.79
N LEU A 43 3.28 -15.21 5.11
CA LEU A 43 4.43 -16.03 5.51
C LEU A 43 4.20 -16.71 6.86
N SER A 44 3.47 -16.09 7.80
CA SER A 44 3.18 -16.69 9.11
C SER A 44 2.15 -17.83 9.04
N GLU A 45 1.39 -17.91 7.94
CA GLU A 45 0.43 -19.00 7.70
C GLU A 45 1.09 -20.24 7.04
N VAL A 46 2.37 -20.15 6.64
CA VAL A 46 3.12 -21.27 6.06
C VAL A 46 3.74 -22.09 7.18
N SER A 47 3.47 -23.40 7.20
CA SER A 47 4.08 -24.33 8.14
C SER A 47 5.27 -25.01 7.51
N TYR A 48 6.43 -24.96 8.17
CA TYR A 48 7.68 -25.57 7.71
C TYR A 48 8.02 -26.80 8.56
N LEU A 49 8.68 -27.79 7.96
CA LEU A 49 9.32 -28.86 8.71
C LEU A 49 10.52 -28.31 9.47
N ILE A 50 10.56 -28.59 10.78
CA ILE A 50 11.67 -28.23 11.65
C ILE A 50 12.23 -29.48 12.31
N THR A 51 13.53 -29.48 12.61
CA THR A 51 14.20 -30.50 13.41
C THR A 51 13.80 -30.39 14.88
N GLU A 52 14.15 -31.36 15.70
CA GLU A 52 13.99 -31.30 17.16
C GLU A 52 14.75 -30.13 17.79
N ASP A 53 15.87 -29.70 17.17
CA ASP A 53 16.67 -28.56 17.60
C ASP A 53 16.12 -27.19 17.12
N GLY A 54 15.02 -27.20 16.35
CA GLY A 54 14.35 -25.98 15.86
C GLY A 54 14.86 -25.44 14.52
N ASP A 55 15.76 -26.15 13.84
CA ASP A 55 16.27 -25.77 12.53
C ASP A 55 15.28 -26.19 11.42
N TYR A 56 15.22 -25.41 10.34
CA TYR A 56 14.42 -25.77 9.18
C TYR A 56 15.04 -26.93 8.41
N LEU A 57 14.23 -27.97 8.13
CA LEU A 57 14.63 -28.98 7.15
C LEU A 57 14.63 -28.36 5.75
N THR A 58 15.67 -28.65 4.99
CA THR A 58 15.83 -28.13 3.62
C THR A 58 15.92 -29.28 2.62
N THR A 59 15.50 -29.01 1.39
CA THR A 59 15.72 -29.89 0.24
C THR A 59 17.19 -29.91 -0.15
N GLU A 60 17.59 -30.80 -1.03
CA GLU A 60 18.95 -30.83 -1.61
C GLU A 60 19.35 -29.50 -2.28
N LYS A 61 18.38 -28.69 -2.70
CA LYS A 61 18.58 -27.35 -3.27
C LYS A 61 18.64 -26.24 -2.23
N GLY A 62 18.56 -26.56 -0.93
CA GLY A 62 18.56 -25.59 0.15
C GLY A 62 17.21 -24.90 0.40
N GLU A 63 16.14 -25.32 -0.26
CA GLU A 63 14.79 -24.79 -0.05
C GLU A 63 14.18 -25.37 1.23
N ARG A 64 13.50 -24.56 2.02
CA ARG A 64 12.80 -25.01 3.25
C ARG A 64 11.67 -25.97 2.89
N MET A 65 11.60 -27.11 3.57
CA MET A 65 10.53 -28.08 3.36
C MET A 65 9.25 -27.61 4.02
N ILE A 66 8.15 -27.64 3.26
CA ILE A 66 6.84 -27.12 3.67
C ILE A 66 5.95 -28.30 4.06
N VAL A 67 5.27 -28.18 5.21
CA VAL A 67 4.22 -29.09 5.67
C VAL A 67 2.87 -28.62 5.12
N GLU A 68 2.56 -27.34 5.33
CA GLU A 68 1.33 -26.71 4.85
C GLU A 68 1.67 -25.42 4.09
N PRO A 69 1.17 -25.26 2.87
CA PRO A 69 1.52 -24.12 2.00
C PRO A 69 0.89 -22.79 2.43
N GLY A 70 0.10 -22.79 3.51
CA GLY A 70 -0.60 -21.60 3.98
C GLY A 70 -1.77 -21.19 3.08
N ILE A 71 -2.05 -19.90 3.05
CA ILE A 71 -3.18 -19.35 2.29
C ILE A 71 -2.84 -19.30 0.80
N PRO A 72 -3.67 -19.89 -0.07
CA PRO A 72 -3.44 -19.86 -1.51
C PRO A 72 -3.48 -18.43 -2.06
N THR A 73 -2.41 -18.04 -2.76
CA THR A 73 -2.27 -16.77 -3.46
C THR A 73 -1.96 -17.01 -4.93
N LEU A 74 -1.98 -15.95 -5.75
CA LEU A 74 -1.67 -16.06 -7.18
C LEU A 74 -0.28 -16.67 -7.40
N VAL A 75 0.72 -16.17 -6.65
CA VAL A 75 2.06 -16.76 -6.55
C VAL A 75 2.36 -16.96 -5.07
N ALA A 76 2.60 -18.18 -4.67
CA ALA A 76 2.84 -18.50 -3.26
C ALA A 76 4.08 -17.76 -2.72
N VAL A 77 3.92 -17.05 -1.60
CA VAL A 77 4.95 -16.14 -1.07
C VAL A 77 6.26 -16.85 -0.74
N TYR A 78 6.18 -18.12 -0.32
CA TYR A 78 7.35 -18.94 -0.03
C TYR A 78 8.14 -19.37 -1.28
N GLN A 79 7.59 -19.18 -2.48
CA GLN A 79 8.23 -19.49 -3.76
C GLN A 79 8.97 -18.29 -4.38
N TRP A 80 8.85 -17.10 -3.80
CA TRP A 80 9.51 -15.91 -4.34
C TRP A 80 11.04 -16.01 -4.20
N ASN A 81 11.76 -15.53 -5.19
CA ASN A 81 13.23 -15.45 -5.14
C ASN A 81 13.69 -14.54 -4.00
N ASP A 82 13.02 -13.42 -3.80
CA ASP A 82 13.24 -12.53 -2.66
C ASP A 82 11.98 -12.43 -1.80
N GLN A 83 12.00 -13.12 -0.67
CA GLN A 83 10.93 -13.10 0.33
C GLN A 83 11.08 -11.95 1.33
N THR A 84 12.12 -11.13 1.22
CA THR A 84 12.36 -10.04 2.15
C THR A 84 11.22 -9.03 2.08
N PRO A 85 10.44 -8.84 3.17
CA PRO A 85 9.38 -7.87 3.16
C PRO A 85 9.94 -6.46 3.00
N ARG A 86 9.24 -5.66 2.19
CA ARG A 86 9.65 -4.29 1.96
C ARG A 86 9.57 -3.45 3.22
N VAL A 87 10.70 -2.97 3.69
CA VAL A 87 10.74 -1.99 4.79
C VAL A 87 10.27 -0.62 4.27
N THR A 88 9.44 0.06 5.05
CA THR A 88 9.01 1.46 4.84
C THR A 88 9.13 2.22 6.15
N LYS A 89 9.26 3.55 6.06
CA LYS A 89 9.33 4.44 7.23
C LYS A 89 8.04 5.25 7.42
N ASP A 90 7.09 5.11 6.49
CA ASP A 90 5.87 5.89 6.44
C ASP A 90 4.64 4.99 6.63
N LEU A 91 3.65 5.52 7.33
CA LEU A 91 2.33 4.94 7.53
C LEU A 91 1.33 5.69 6.66
N ASP A 92 0.93 5.09 5.54
CA ASP A 92 -0.04 5.66 4.63
C ASP A 92 -1.46 5.19 5.00
N PHE A 93 -2.34 6.10 5.30
CA PHE A 93 -3.76 5.81 5.53
C PHE A 93 -4.63 6.40 4.43
N VAL A 94 -5.64 5.65 3.98
CA VAL A 94 -6.71 6.22 3.17
C VAL A 94 -7.93 6.44 4.05
N VAL A 95 -8.45 7.65 4.01
CA VAL A 95 -9.62 8.09 4.79
C VAL A 95 -10.81 8.32 3.87
N GLU A 96 -11.98 7.91 4.32
CA GLU A 96 -13.23 8.19 3.62
C GLU A 96 -13.57 9.68 3.65
N LEU A 97 -14.23 10.17 2.60
CA LEU A 97 -14.66 11.56 2.51
C LEU A 97 -15.64 11.95 3.63
N ASN A 98 -16.47 11.02 4.08
CA ASN A 98 -17.41 11.26 5.19
C ASN A 98 -16.67 11.53 6.51
N LEU A 99 -15.54 10.87 6.73
CA LEU A 99 -14.70 11.12 7.89
C LEU A 99 -14.12 12.54 7.86
N ILE A 100 -13.63 12.97 6.68
CA ILE A 100 -13.11 14.34 6.51
C ILE A 100 -14.21 15.37 6.71
N ALA A 101 -15.44 15.09 6.25
CA ALA A 101 -16.57 15.99 6.37
C ALA A 101 -17.12 16.14 7.79
N SER A 102 -16.86 15.16 8.68
CA SER A 102 -17.44 15.14 10.04
C SER A 102 -16.61 15.91 11.06
N PRO A 103 -17.08 17.04 11.60
CA PRO A 103 -16.36 17.80 12.63
C PRO A 103 -16.02 16.98 13.87
N ASP A 104 -16.95 16.16 14.35
CA ASP A 104 -16.75 15.33 15.53
C ASP A 104 -15.70 14.25 15.31
N ALA A 105 -15.69 13.62 14.13
CA ALA A 105 -14.65 12.65 13.76
C ALA A 105 -13.29 13.34 13.66
N GLN A 106 -13.23 14.53 13.07
CA GLN A 106 -12.03 15.33 12.96
C GLN A 106 -11.42 15.67 14.32
N HIS A 107 -12.23 16.11 15.28
CA HIS A 107 -11.76 16.40 16.64
C HIS A 107 -11.28 15.14 17.39
N ARG A 108 -11.93 14.00 17.17
CA ARG A 108 -11.47 12.73 17.75
C ARG A 108 -10.14 12.27 17.17
N LEU A 109 -9.99 12.35 15.85
CA LEU A 109 -8.73 12.00 15.15
C LEU A 109 -7.56 12.85 15.62
N ASP A 110 -7.78 14.17 15.73
CA ASP A 110 -6.76 15.11 16.21
C ASP A 110 -6.29 14.74 17.63
N ARG A 111 -7.23 14.39 18.51
CA ARG A 111 -6.91 13.94 19.87
C ARG A 111 -6.13 12.62 19.90
N VAL A 112 -6.46 11.67 19.03
CA VAL A 112 -5.70 10.40 18.93
C VAL A 112 -4.28 10.67 18.45
N LEU A 113 -4.11 11.46 17.39
CA LEU A 113 -2.78 11.81 16.91
C LEU A 113 -1.94 12.49 17.99
N ALA A 114 -2.52 13.47 18.71
CA ALA A 114 -1.86 14.14 19.83
C ALA A 114 -1.53 13.19 20.99
N LYS A 115 -2.42 12.24 21.34
CA LYS A 115 -2.19 11.19 22.36
C LYS A 115 -0.96 10.35 22.05
N HIS A 116 -0.68 10.12 20.77
CA HIS A 116 0.46 9.34 20.31
C HIS A 116 1.66 10.19 19.87
N ASP A 117 1.70 11.48 20.27
CA ASP A 117 2.78 12.45 20.02
C ASP A 117 3.01 12.78 18.53
N PHE A 118 2.02 12.54 17.67
CA PHE A 118 2.09 12.97 16.27
C PHE A 118 1.75 14.45 16.14
N LYS A 119 2.64 15.21 15.50
CA LYS A 119 2.49 16.64 15.23
C LYS A 119 2.31 16.88 13.73
N VAL A 120 1.56 17.91 13.39
CA VAL A 120 1.37 18.33 12.01
C VAL A 120 2.70 18.76 11.40
N VAL A 121 3.02 18.23 10.22
CA VAL A 121 4.08 18.79 9.37
C VAL A 121 3.51 20.04 8.69
N THR A 122 4.02 21.21 9.06
CA THR A 122 3.43 22.52 8.72
C THR A 122 3.30 22.73 7.21
N GLU A 123 4.31 22.32 6.45
CA GLU A 123 4.36 22.45 4.99
C GLU A 123 3.29 21.58 4.29
N ASN A 124 2.86 20.52 4.95
CA ASN A 124 1.95 19.53 4.40
C ASN A 124 0.50 19.64 4.91
N ALA A 125 0.17 20.82 5.44
CA ALA A 125 -1.22 21.28 5.58
C ALA A 125 -2.21 20.24 6.15
N ARG A 126 -1.84 19.56 7.26
CA ARG A 126 -2.68 18.63 8.03
C ARG A 126 -3.06 17.31 7.33
N TRP A 127 -2.42 16.95 6.25
CA TRP A 127 -2.52 15.61 5.70
C TRP A 127 -1.29 14.74 6.06
N GLN A 128 -0.22 15.37 6.58
CA GLN A 128 0.95 14.67 7.05
C GLN A 128 1.26 15.04 8.50
N PHE A 129 1.59 14.03 9.29
CA PHE A 129 1.95 14.16 10.68
C PHE A 129 3.24 13.38 10.94
N GLU A 130 4.03 13.85 11.90
CA GLU A 130 5.26 13.16 12.27
C GLU A 130 5.38 13.04 13.80
N LYS A 131 6.04 11.96 14.19
CA LYS A 131 6.48 11.71 15.57
C LYS A 131 7.99 11.51 15.56
N LEU A 132 8.71 12.29 16.36
CA LEU A 132 10.13 12.05 16.60
C LEU A 132 10.27 10.89 17.59
N VAL A 133 10.98 9.84 17.17
CA VAL A 133 11.31 8.68 18.02
C VAL A 133 12.60 8.98 18.78
N ASP A 134 13.60 9.50 18.04
CA ASP A 134 14.87 10.02 18.59
C ASP A 134 15.41 11.14 17.70
N ALA A 135 16.66 11.55 17.91
CA ALA A 135 17.28 12.67 17.18
C ALA A 135 17.44 12.41 15.66
N GLN A 136 17.41 11.15 15.22
CA GLN A 136 17.66 10.76 13.83
C GLN A 136 16.47 10.05 13.18
N HIS A 137 15.56 9.50 13.99
CA HIS A 137 14.45 8.68 13.53
C HIS A 137 13.10 9.35 13.79
N ARG A 138 12.28 9.35 12.77
CA ARG A 138 10.89 9.81 12.84
C ARG A 138 9.96 8.80 12.16
N VAL A 139 8.76 8.70 12.69
CA VAL A 139 7.64 8.01 12.05
C VAL A 139 6.75 9.05 11.41
N VAL A 140 6.44 8.86 10.13
CA VAL A 140 5.57 9.74 9.35
C VAL A 140 4.24 9.06 9.13
N VAL A 141 3.15 9.81 9.26
CA VAL A 141 1.78 9.39 8.96
C VAL A 141 1.22 10.28 7.85
N ASP A 142 0.83 9.68 6.74
CA ASP A 142 0.20 10.35 5.61
C ASP A 142 -1.27 9.94 5.49
N PHE A 143 -2.16 10.92 5.43
CA PHE A 143 -3.57 10.71 5.16
C PHE A 143 -3.89 11.02 3.70
N HIS A 144 -4.30 10.02 2.95
CA HIS A 144 -4.79 10.13 1.59
C HIS A 144 -6.32 10.09 1.58
N ALA A 145 -6.93 10.72 0.59
CA ALA A 145 -8.36 10.67 0.36
C ALA A 145 -8.67 10.52 -1.14
N PRO A 146 -9.67 9.73 -1.52
CA PRO A 146 -10.11 9.65 -2.91
C PRO A 146 -10.61 11.02 -3.38
N SER A 147 -10.56 11.25 -4.69
CA SER A 147 -11.19 12.44 -5.27
C SER A 147 -12.70 12.39 -5.03
N PRO A 148 -13.33 13.50 -4.58
CA PRO A 148 -14.80 13.55 -4.49
C PRO A 148 -15.44 13.29 -5.85
N VAL A 149 -16.42 12.41 -5.89
CA VAL A 149 -17.23 12.12 -7.08
C VAL A 149 -18.56 12.88 -6.98
N GLY A 150 -18.93 13.59 -8.04
CA GLY A 150 -20.15 14.40 -8.08
C GLY A 150 -20.06 15.66 -7.21
N LYS A 151 -21.22 16.31 -6.96
CA LYS A 151 -21.29 17.51 -6.12
C LYS A 151 -21.35 17.11 -4.65
N ARG A 152 -20.27 17.39 -3.91
CA ARG A 152 -20.21 17.30 -2.46
C ARG A 152 -20.01 18.70 -1.88
N ASN A 153 -20.95 19.14 -1.05
CA ASN A 153 -20.89 20.47 -0.43
C ASN A 153 -20.18 20.44 0.94
N ASP A 154 -19.99 19.26 1.50
CA ASP A 154 -19.41 19.00 2.82
C ASP A 154 -17.89 18.83 2.79
N VAL A 155 -17.30 18.65 1.60
CA VAL A 155 -15.86 18.64 1.39
C VAL A 155 -15.48 19.51 0.20
N ARG A 156 -14.26 20.03 0.19
CA ARG A 156 -13.69 20.74 -0.97
C ARG A 156 -12.27 20.33 -1.24
N VAL A 157 -11.87 20.41 -2.50
CA VAL A 157 -10.48 20.18 -2.94
C VAL A 157 -9.84 21.54 -3.19
N GLN A 158 -8.66 21.74 -2.60
CA GLN A 158 -7.83 22.92 -2.81
C GLN A 158 -6.36 22.53 -2.77
N SER A 159 -5.61 22.81 -3.84
CA SER A 159 -4.17 22.50 -3.91
C SER A 159 -3.88 21.03 -3.57
N ARG A 160 -4.56 20.10 -4.23
CA ARG A 160 -4.46 18.63 -3.99
C ARG A 160 -4.78 18.18 -2.56
N ARG A 161 -5.54 18.97 -1.84
CA ARG A 161 -5.95 18.69 -0.47
C ARG A 161 -7.46 18.62 -0.37
N VAL A 162 -7.95 17.48 0.10
CA VAL A 162 -9.35 17.28 0.45
C VAL A 162 -9.53 17.72 1.89
N LYS A 163 -10.44 18.66 2.12
CA LYS A 163 -10.70 19.25 3.43
C LYS A 163 -12.19 19.46 3.66
N PRO A 164 -12.65 19.58 4.92
CA PRO A 164 -14.03 19.85 5.23
C PRO A 164 -14.50 21.22 4.67
N ASN A 165 -15.77 21.33 4.40
CA ASN A 165 -16.44 22.56 3.98
C ASN A 165 -17.72 22.78 4.80
N PRO A 166 -17.83 23.82 5.65
CA PRO A 166 -16.80 24.84 5.89
C PRO A 166 -15.54 24.29 6.55
N SER A 167 -14.41 24.98 6.34
CA SER A 167 -13.15 24.55 6.95
C SER A 167 -13.18 24.68 8.46
N LEU A 168 -12.78 23.63 9.15
CA LEU A 168 -12.46 23.69 10.57
C LEU A 168 -11.16 24.45 10.76
N ARG A 169 -11.16 25.46 11.64
CA ARG A 169 -9.96 26.23 11.93
C ARG A 169 -9.07 25.42 12.87
N GLN A 170 -7.83 25.17 12.45
CA GLN A 170 -6.72 24.62 13.25
C GLN A 170 -6.92 23.24 13.87
N THR A 171 -7.95 22.47 13.48
CA THR A 171 -8.19 21.13 14.02
C THR A 171 -8.47 20.11 12.91
N GLY A 172 -8.29 18.82 13.25
CA GLY A 172 -8.61 17.70 12.41
C GLY A 172 -7.55 17.37 11.36
N ILE A 173 -7.85 16.38 10.55
CA ILE A 173 -7.02 15.94 9.44
C ILE A 173 -7.61 16.41 8.11
N HIS A 174 -6.74 16.58 7.11
CA HIS A 174 -7.12 16.65 5.72
C HIS A 174 -6.66 15.37 5.01
N GLY A 175 -7.18 15.11 3.81
CA GLY A 175 -6.64 14.06 2.96
C GLY A 175 -5.80 14.66 1.84
N ARG A 176 -4.60 14.15 1.59
CA ARG A 176 -3.92 14.38 0.31
C ARG A 176 -4.78 13.74 -0.78
N GLN A 177 -5.21 14.53 -1.74
CA GLN A 177 -6.01 14.01 -2.85
C GLN A 177 -5.22 12.94 -3.60
N ASN A 178 -5.81 11.75 -3.68
CA ASN A 178 -5.27 10.61 -4.39
C ASN A 178 -6.42 10.00 -5.22
N ALA A 179 -6.44 10.29 -6.52
CA ALA A 179 -7.48 9.79 -7.41
C ALA A 179 -7.45 8.26 -7.51
N GLU A 180 -6.26 7.68 -7.39
CA GLU A 180 -6.01 6.23 -7.47
C GLU A 180 -6.52 5.46 -6.25
N ALA A 181 -6.84 6.17 -5.15
CA ALA A 181 -7.51 5.58 -3.99
C ALA A 181 -9.01 5.31 -4.22
N ILE A 182 -9.50 5.52 -5.44
CA ILE A 182 -10.89 5.19 -5.82
C ILE A 182 -11.19 3.72 -5.56
N GLY A 183 -12.33 3.44 -4.96
CA GLY A 183 -12.76 2.09 -4.62
C GLY A 183 -12.09 1.49 -3.40
N CYS A 184 -11.27 2.26 -2.64
CA CYS A 184 -10.64 1.75 -1.41
C CYS A 184 -11.66 1.29 -0.36
N GLU A 185 -12.87 1.85 -0.38
CA GLU A 185 -14.01 1.49 0.46
C GLU A 185 -14.75 0.23 -0.02
N LEU A 186 -14.50 -0.20 -1.26
CA LEU A 186 -15.15 -1.37 -1.85
C LEU A 186 -14.40 -2.64 -1.45
N HIS A 187 -15.02 -3.45 -0.60
CA HIS A 187 -14.46 -4.73 -0.18
C HIS A 187 -12.96 -4.66 0.24
N PRO A 188 -12.61 -3.79 1.22
CA PRO A 188 -11.25 -3.77 1.72
C PRO A 188 -10.89 -5.14 2.30
N PHE A 189 -9.66 -5.57 2.08
CA PHE A 189 -9.18 -6.84 2.59
C PHE A 189 -8.78 -6.72 4.06
N SER A 190 -9.11 -7.71 4.88
CA SER A 190 -8.76 -7.70 6.31
C SER A 190 -8.16 -9.03 6.75
N PHE A 191 -7.15 -8.96 7.59
CA PHE A 191 -6.48 -10.10 8.19
C PHE A 191 -6.08 -9.80 9.64
N ALA A 192 -5.78 -10.82 10.42
CA ALA A 192 -5.29 -10.68 11.78
C ALA A 192 -3.76 -10.83 11.80
N PHE A 193 -3.06 -9.86 12.36
CA PHE A 193 -1.61 -9.93 12.53
C PHE A 193 -1.23 -9.51 13.95
N ASN A 194 -0.52 -10.39 14.68
CA ASN A 194 -0.14 -10.19 16.09
C ASN A 194 -1.31 -9.73 16.98
N GLY A 195 -2.49 -10.36 16.80
CA GLY A 195 -3.71 -10.07 17.56
C GLY A 195 -4.41 -8.75 17.19
N VAL A 196 -4.00 -8.10 16.11
CA VAL A 196 -4.60 -6.85 15.60
C VAL A 196 -5.26 -7.10 14.25
N LYS A 197 -6.51 -6.64 14.09
CA LYS A 197 -7.19 -6.66 12.79
C LYS A 197 -6.63 -5.54 11.90
N ILE A 198 -5.91 -5.91 10.86
CA ILE A 198 -5.41 -4.99 9.82
C ILE A 198 -6.43 -4.95 8.69
N VAL A 199 -6.64 -3.76 8.12
CA VAL A 199 -7.51 -3.55 6.96
C VAL A 199 -6.73 -2.76 5.93
N ILE A 200 -6.62 -3.30 4.72
CA ILE A 200 -5.92 -2.69 3.59
C ILE A 200 -6.90 -2.51 2.42
N PRO A 201 -6.61 -1.63 1.45
CA PRO A 201 -7.42 -1.55 0.24
C PRO A 201 -7.50 -2.89 -0.49
N ASN A 202 -8.54 -3.09 -1.26
CA ASN A 202 -8.64 -4.24 -2.16
C ASN A 202 -7.51 -4.25 -3.20
N PRO A 203 -7.21 -5.40 -3.85
CA PRO A 203 -6.05 -5.54 -4.73
C PRO A 203 -6.11 -4.63 -5.96
N VAL A 204 -7.29 -4.31 -6.49
CA VAL A 204 -7.44 -3.41 -7.65
C VAL A 204 -7.02 -1.99 -7.29
N THR A 205 -7.51 -1.46 -6.18
CA THR A 205 -7.13 -0.13 -5.69
C THR A 205 -5.63 -0.07 -5.37
N LEU A 206 -5.09 -1.09 -4.67
CA LEU A 206 -3.65 -1.13 -4.37
C LEU A 206 -2.80 -1.15 -5.64
N ALA A 207 -3.15 -1.98 -6.63
CA ALA A 207 -2.43 -2.06 -7.90
C ALA A 207 -2.47 -0.71 -8.64
N PHE A 208 -3.62 -0.03 -8.69
CA PHE A 208 -3.73 1.29 -9.32
C PHE A 208 -2.86 2.34 -8.63
N MET A 209 -2.91 2.41 -7.30
CA MET A 209 -2.05 3.32 -6.53
C MET A 209 -0.57 3.08 -6.84
N LYS A 210 -0.14 1.82 -6.96
CA LYS A 210 1.26 1.47 -7.23
C LYS A 210 1.66 1.68 -8.69
N LEU A 211 0.79 1.36 -9.64
CA LEU A 211 1.00 1.63 -11.07
C LEU A 211 1.21 3.14 -11.33
N MET A 212 0.34 3.98 -10.76
CA MET A 212 0.43 5.42 -10.97
C MET A 212 1.66 6.00 -10.27
N ALA A 213 1.97 5.57 -9.05
CA ALA A 213 3.19 5.99 -8.36
C ALA A 213 4.45 5.58 -9.14
N MET A 214 4.49 4.36 -9.67
CA MET A 214 5.57 3.88 -10.54
C MET A 214 5.74 4.77 -11.77
N ARG A 215 4.64 5.02 -12.51
CA ARG A 215 4.64 5.87 -13.70
C ARG A 215 5.19 7.26 -13.40
N ASP A 216 4.63 7.92 -12.39
CA ASP A 216 4.98 9.31 -12.08
C ASP A 216 6.45 9.43 -11.67
N ARG A 217 6.98 8.48 -10.90
CA ARG A 217 8.39 8.42 -10.53
C ARG A 217 9.28 8.09 -11.74
N ARG A 218 8.85 7.19 -12.61
CA ARG A 218 9.60 6.87 -13.85
C ARG A 218 9.70 8.07 -14.77
N LEU A 219 8.59 8.76 -15.01
CA LEU A 219 8.59 9.99 -15.83
C LEU A 219 9.45 11.08 -15.17
N ALA A 220 9.38 11.24 -13.85
CA ALA A 220 10.22 12.19 -13.13
C ALA A 220 11.72 11.86 -13.26
N SER A 221 12.09 10.57 -13.26
CA SER A 221 13.49 10.13 -13.45
C SER A 221 14.04 10.42 -14.84
N GLN A 222 13.16 10.57 -15.83
CA GLN A 222 13.53 10.89 -17.22
C GLN A 222 13.53 12.40 -17.51
N ASN A 223 13.09 13.22 -16.58
CA ASN A 223 12.97 14.66 -16.77
C ASN A 223 14.36 15.32 -16.73
N ALA A 224 14.82 15.80 -17.89
CA ALA A 224 16.13 16.46 -18.04
C ALA A 224 16.27 17.77 -17.22
N ALA A 225 15.15 18.39 -16.80
CA ALA A 225 15.19 19.59 -15.96
C ALA A 225 15.57 19.31 -14.50
N ARG A 226 15.59 18.03 -14.07
CA ARG A 226 16.03 17.61 -12.74
C ARG A 226 17.53 17.32 -12.71
N SER A 227 18.16 17.50 -11.55
CA SER A 227 19.55 17.10 -11.33
C SER A 227 19.74 15.58 -11.49
N ALA A 228 20.96 15.13 -11.71
CA ALA A 228 21.28 13.70 -11.84
C ALA A 228 20.88 12.93 -10.57
N THR A 229 21.19 13.46 -9.40
CA THR A 229 20.85 12.86 -8.09
C THR A 229 19.33 12.73 -7.90
N GLU A 230 18.56 13.77 -8.25
CA GLU A 230 17.10 13.69 -8.19
C GLU A 230 16.56 12.62 -9.15
N ARG A 231 17.08 12.55 -10.38
CA ARG A 231 16.66 11.54 -11.36
C ARG A 231 16.96 10.12 -10.89
N GLU A 232 18.11 9.90 -10.28
CA GLU A 232 18.49 8.61 -9.71
C GLU A 232 17.57 8.20 -8.55
N LEU A 233 17.26 9.14 -7.64
CA LEU A 233 16.32 8.92 -6.55
C LEU A 233 14.93 8.56 -7.08
N GLU A 234 14.41 9.31 -8.06
CA GLU A 234 13.11 9.04 -8.69
C GLU A 234 13.12 7.68 -9.40
N GLY A 235 14.21 7.31 -10.07
CA GLY A 235 14.37 6.01 -10.70
C GLY A 235 14.36 4.85 -9.70
N SER A 236 15.02 5.02 -8.55
CA SER A 236 14.98 4.06 -7.45
C SER A 236 13.55 3.92 -6.89
N GLN A 237 12.84 5.03 -6.69
CA GLN A 237 11.45 4.99 -6.23
C GLN A 237 10.52 4.35 -7.29
N ALA A 238 10.75 4.59 -8.58
CA ALA A 238 10.00 3.94 -9.65
C ALA A 238 10.14 2.41 -9.61
N ARG A 239 11.39 1.91 -9.49
CA ARG A 239 11.66 0.46 -9.33
C ARG A 239 10.95 -0.12 -8.11
N LYS A 240 11.04 0.55 -6.98
CA LYS A 240 10.35 0.17 -5.74
C LYS A 240 8.83 0.01 -5.94
N HIS A 241 8.19 0.92 -6.67
CA HIS A 241 6.76 0.83 -6.96
C HIS A 241 6.43 -0.26 -8.00
N ALA A 242 7.30 -0.52 -8.97
CA ALA A 242 7.14 -1.64 -9.89
C ALA A 242 7.14 -2.99 -9.13
N HIS A 243 8.11 -3.20 -8.24
CA HIS A 243 8.13 -4.37 -7.35
C HIS A 243 6.85 -4.46 -6.51
N ASP A 244 6.34 -3.32 -6.00
CA ASP A 244 5.09 -3.31 -5.25
C ASP A 244 3.89 -3.74 -6.10
N VAL A 245 3.81 -3.36 -7.40
CA VAL A 245 2.74 -3.85 -8.30
C VAL A 245 2.79 -5.37 -8.39
N CYS A 246 3.97 -5.94 -8.66
CA CYS A 246 4.15 -7.38 -8.75
C CYS A 246 3.81 -8.08 -7.43
N ARG A 247 4.21 -7.53 -6.29
CA ARG A 247 3.87 -8.07 -4.96
C ARG A 247 2.37 -8.02 -4.68
N VAL A 248 1.68 -6.92 -5.02
CA VAL A 248 0.22 -6.81 -4.90
C VAL A 248 -0.45 -7.94 -5.67
N MET A 249 -0.04 -8.15 -6.93
CA MET A 249 -0.61 -9.19 -7.78
C MET A 249 -0.31 -10.60 -7.24
N ALA A 250 0.94 -10.86 -6.88
CA ALA A 250 1.36 -12.17 -6.36
C ALA A 250 0.60 -12.56 -5.07
N MET A 251 0.34 -11.58 -4.19
CA MET A 251 -0.36 -11.79 -2.91
C MET A 251 -1.89 -11.81 -3.02
N ILE A 252 -2.47 -11.77 -4.22
CA ILE A 252 -3.93 -11.86 -4.36
C ILE A 252 -4.36 -13.25 -3.87
N THR A 253 -5.17 -13.27 -2.82
CA THR A 253 -5.78 -14.51 -2.31
C THR A 253 -6.92 -14.96 -3.23
N ARG A 254 -7.36 -16.21 -3.07
CA ARG A 254 -8.51 -16.72 -3.80
C ARG A 254 -9.76 -15.86 -3.59
N GLU A 255 -10.03 -15.48 -2.36
CA GLU A 255 -11.19 -14.64 -2.01
C GLU A 255 -11.12 -13.26 -2.67
N GLU A 256 -9.95 -12.62 -2.66
CA GLU A 256 -9.74 -11.34 -3.34
C GLU A 256 -9.93 -11.48 -4.85
N ASN A 257 -9.42 -12.56 -5.46
CA ASN A 257 -9.53 -12.80 -6.89
C ASN A 257 -10.99 -12.98 -7.35
N GLU A 258 -11.82 -13.63 -6.54
CA GLU A 258 -13.25 -13.76 -6.79
C GLU A 258 -14.00 -12.42 -6.81
N LEU A 259 -13.49 -11.42 -6.09
CA LEU A 259 -14.05 -10.06 -6.05
C LEU A 259 -13.58 -9.15 -7.20
N VAL A 260 -12.44 -9.45 -7.83
CA VAL A 260 -11.83 -8.61 -8.88
C VAL A 260 -12.81 -8.19 -9.98
N PRO A 261 -13.64 -9.08 -10.59
CA PRO A 261 -14.57 -8.67 -11.64
C PRO A 261 -15.57 -7.59 -11.18
N ARG A 262 -16.04 -7.69 -9.92
CA ARG A 262 -16.95 -6.72 -9.33
C ARG A 262 -16.25 -5.38 -9.07
N LEU A 263 -15.03 -5.42 -8.56
CA LEU A 263 -14.21 -4.23 -8.31
C LEU A 263 -13.91 -3.50 -9.62
N LEU A 264 -13.46 -4.22 -10.64
CA LEU A 264 -13.19 -3.66 -11.97
C LEU A 264 -14.43 -3.03 -12.59
N LYS A 265 -15.60 -3.68 -12.48
CA LYS A 265 -16.87 -3.10 -12.96
C LYS A 265 -17.16 -1.74 -12.34
N ALA A 266 -16.85 -1.56 -11.06
CA ALA A 266 -17.07 -0.30 -10.35
C ALA A 266 -16.11 0.81 -10.78
N VAL A 267 -14.83 0.48 -11.09
CA VAL A 267 -13.81 1.48 -11.40
C VAL A 267 -13.61 1.74 -12.90
N ARG A 268 -14.03 0.82 -13.78
CA ARG A 268 -13.91 0.97 -15.26
C ARG A 268 -14.43 2.29 -15.83
N PRO A 269 -15.54 2.87 -15.34
CA PRO A 269 -16.04 4.15 -15.85
C PRO A 269 -15.20 5.37 -15.47
N THR A 270 -14.07 5.19 -14.80
CA THR A 270 -13.27 6.27 -14.25
C THR A 270 -12.03 6.58 -15.09
N PRO A 271 -11.56 7.83 -15.11
CA PRO A 271 -10.30 8.17 -15.78
C PRO A 271 -9.10 7.40 -15.21
N VAL A 272 -9.12 7.09 -13.92
CA VAL A 272 -8.05 6.32 -13.25
C VAL A 272 -7.88 4.95 -13.86
N PHE A 273 -8.98 4.28 -14.26
CA PHE A 273 -8.89 3.00 -14.94
C PHE A 273 -8.19 3.11 -16.30
N ALA A 274 -8.54 4.12 -17.11
CA ALA A 274 -7.90 4.35 -18.39
C ALA A 274 -6.40 4.64 -18.22
N ASP A 275 -6.05 5.51 -17.28
CA ASP A 275 -4.65 5.83 -16.95
C ASP A 275 -3.87 4.61 -16.48
N ALA A 276 -4.47 3.74 -15.66
CA ALA A 276 -3.83 2.51 -15.20
C ALA A 276 -3.63 1.52 -16.35
N ALA A 277 -4.61 1.39 -17.27
CA ALA A 277 -4.49 0.55 -18.46
C ALA A 277 -3.39 1.03 -19.40
N ASP A 278 -3.27 2.35 -19.61
CA ASP A 278 -2.20 2.96 -20.41
C ASP A 278 -0.84 2.76 -19.75
N THR A 279 -0.77 2.95 -18.43
CA THR A 279 0.46 2.70 -17.66
C THR A 279 0.90 1.24 -17.78
N PHE A 280 -0.02 0.29 -17.64
CA PHE A 280 0.27 -1.12 -17.79
C PHE A 280 0.80 -1.42 -19.20
N ARG A 281 0.11 -0.95 -20.25
CA ARG A 281 0.53 -1.17 -21.65
C ARG A 281 1.93 -0.63 -21.90
N ASN A 282 2.22 0.58 -21.45
CA ASN A 282 3.48 1.25 -21.73
C ASN A 282 4.68 0.71 -20.96
N PHE A 283 4.48 0.13 -19.78
CA PHE A 283 5.59 -0.27 -18.91
C PHE A 283 5.72 -1.78 -18.71
N PHE A 284 4.65 -2.56 -18.95
CA PHE A 284 4.65 -4.00 -18.74
C PHE A 284 4.61 -4.81 -20.05
N LEU A 285 4.10 -4.23 -21.15
CA LEU A 285 3.93 -4.95 -22.41
C LEU A 285 4.92 -4.48 -23.47
N GLY A 286 5.30 -5.42 -24.38
CA GLY A 286 6.23 -5.18 -25.47
C GLY A 286 7.67 -5.53 -25.13
N ASP A 287 8.50 -5.69 -26.16
CA ASP A 287 9.87 -6.20 -26.07
C ASP A 287 10.81 -5.25 -25.30
N GLU A 288 10.52 -3.95 -25.33
CA GLU A 288 11.30 -2.92 -24.63
C GLU A 288 10.63 -2.46 -23.32
N ALA A 289 9.61 -3.19 -22.86
CA ALA A 289 8.92 -2.83 -21.63
C ALA A 289 9.89 -2.81 -20.44
N TRP A 290 9.82 -1.73 -19.67
CA TRP A 290 10.79 -1.49 -18.60
C TRP A 290 10.62 -2.43 -17.41
N VAL A 291 9.38 -2.75 -17.01
CA VAL A 291 9.13 -3.58 -15.83
C VAL A 291 9.66 -5.01 -15.97
N PRO A 292 9.44 -5.74 -17.08
CA PRO A 292 10.04 -7.05 -17.27
C PRO A 292 11.56 -7.07 -17.10
N GLN A 293 12.25 -6.00 -17.55
CA GLN A 293 13.70 -5.91 -17.46
C GLN A 293 14.20 -5.80 -16.01
N ILE A 294 13.49 -5.06 -15.15
CA ILE A 294 13.90 -4.86 -13.75
C ILE A 294 13.40 -5.95 -12.80
N GLU A 295 12.40 -6.73 -13.23
CA GLU A 295 11.81 -7.81 -12.40
C GLU A 295 12.41 -9.18 -12.71
N ALA A 296 13.25 -9.30 -13.73
CA ALA A 296 13.80 -10.57 -14.20
C ALA A 296 14.58 -11.35 -13.10
N ASP A 297 15.25 -10.64 -12.20
CA ASP A 297 16.01 -11.25 -11.10
C ASP A 297 15.17 -11.47 -9.84
N MET A 298 14.00 -10.82 -9.74
CA MET A 298 13.15 -10.86 -8.55
C MET A 298 12.13 -12.01 -8.57
N TRP A 299 11.76 -12.48 -9.76
CA TRP A 299 10.72 -13.47 -9.97
C TRP A 299 11.21 -14.61 -10.87
N ARG A 300 10.70 -15.82 -10.64
CA ARG A 300 10.83 -16.87 -11.66
C ARG A 300 10.05 -16.43 -12.90
N ALA A 301 10.54 -16.80 -14.08
CA ALA A 301 9.95 -16.35 -15.36
C ALA A 301 8.46 -16.73 -15.49
N GLU A 302 8.09 -17.93 -15.02
CA GLU A 302 6.70 -18.40 -15.01
C GLU A 302 5.81 -17.60 -14.06
N ASP A 303 6.32 -17.23 -12.88
CA ASP A 303 5.58 -16.44 -11.88
C ASP A 303 5.36 -15.00 -12.36
N PHE A 304 6.40 -14.39 -12.93
CA PHE A 304 6.27 -13.05 -13.51
C PHE A 304 5.27 -13.04 -14.67
N ARG A 305 5.31 -14.05 -15.54
CA ARG A 305 4.34 -14.20 -16.62
C ARG A 305 2.91 -14.33 -16.08
N LEU A 306 2.69 -15.15 -15.07
CA LEU A 306 1.37 -15.30 -14.44
C LEU A 306 0.86 -13.97 -13.85
N ILE A 307 1.74 -13.19 -13.19
CA ILE A 307 1.43 -11.84 -12.69
C ILE A 307 1.02 -10.93 -13.85
N GLN A 308 1.82 -10.89 -14.92
CA GLN A 308 1.61 -10.05 -16.09
C GLN A 308 0.31 -10.40 -16.81
N ASP A 309 0.05 -11.68 -17.05
CA ASP A 309 -1.15 -12.19 -17.73
C ASP A 309 -2.41 -11.88 -16.91
N THR A 310 -2.34 -12.06 -15.58
CA THR A 310 -3.45 -11.76 -14.69
C THR A 310 -3.77 -10.27 -14.71
N LEU A 311 -2.76 -9.42 -14.61
CA LEU A 311 -2.94 -7.96 -14.68
C LEU A 311 -3.47 -7.54 -16.06
N ALA A 312 -3.02 -8.19 -17.15
CA ALA A 312 -3.52 -7.95 -18.50
C ALA A 312 -5.03 -8.25 -18.65
N THR A 313 -5.55 -9.25 -17.92
CA THR A 313 -6.99 -9.57 -17.95
C THR A 313 -7.84 -8.43 -17.37
N TRP A 314 -7.30 -7.63 -16.46
CA TRP A 314 -8.03 -6.51 -15.84
C TRP A 314 -8.32 -5.38 -16.83
N PHE A 315 -7.45 -5.22 -17.83
CA PHE A 315 -7.49 -4.12 -18.81
C PHE A 315 -8.04 -4.52 -20.19
N ARG A 316 -8.59 -5.73 -20.29
CA ARG A 316 -9.35 -6.23 -21.47
C ARG A 316 -10.85 -5.90 -21.41
#